data_834cde973d4843cae01510cd2c0de795
#
_entry.id   834cde973d4843cae01510cd2c0de795
#
_cell.length_a   1.000
_cell.length_b   1.000
_cell.length_c   1.000
_cell.angle_alpha   90.00
_cell.angle_beta   90.00
_cell.angle_gamma   90.00
#
_symmetry.space_group_name_H-M   'P 1'
#
loop_
_entity.id
_entity.type
_entity.pdbx_description
1 polymer ?
#
loop_
_entity_poly.entity_id
_entity_poly.type
_entity_poly.pdbx_seq_one_letter_code
_entity_poly.pdbx_strand_id
1 'polypeptide(L)'
;MINQKFMESLSPVELEYIHSVINRLYKDNVTEETSNYDNLAAHVDHCPLCGSKKIVKNGFNRGKRQRYLCRGCGHTVSPTTKTIFSHSKIGYNEWVAFIGCELQNLSLEAESVITGLYKTTCFNLRHRLYSAISKLHKTVKLSGNIEFDPTYTKISLKGTKPENMPRMSKKRGKHKSVFGKSLTGVSHHKVCIISAIDEYDNLFLKIGGLGEESEEMFNKYSKYFSRKSLIISDDKPAIRNFALRNKMRSDVIPSIGGKTLFTTPEGNSLSSINEIHGEIKSLIKAKHGISIRHLQRYLDFLVFRKKLKYTVRMKDWRDLTYMDIMFSEPGFLTKDTCCQPLPISLFEAYHEYNYGIFSFIN
;
A
#
# COMPACT_ATOMS: atom_id res chain seq x y z
N MET A 1 -13.87 6.48 12.46
CA MET A 1 -14.52 6.78 11.17
C MET A 1 -15.51 7.90 11.44
N ILE A 2 -15.23 9.13 10.97
CA ILE A 2 -16.22 10.20 11.03
C ILE A 2 -17.23 9.85 9.94
N ASN A 3 -18.40 9.36 10.35
CA ASN A 3 -19.48 8.99 9.44
C ASN A 3 -20.23 10.29 9.06
N GLN A 4 -20.72 10.41 7.84
CA GLN A 4 -21.54 11.53 7.39
C GLN A 4 -22.72 11.73 8.34
N LYS A 5 -23.38 10.66 8.80
CA LYS A 5 -24.43 10.71 9.83
C LYS A 5 -23.97 11.27 11.17
N PHE A 6 -22.70 11.06 11.55
CA PHE A 6 -22.12 11.67 12.74
C PHE A 6 -21.92 13.17 12.54
N MET A 7 -21.45 13.60 11.38
CA MET A 7 -21.30 15.03 11.05
C MET A 7 -22.66 15.73 10.98
N GLU A 8 -23.68 15.07 10.42
CA GLU A 8 -25.06 15.58 10.36
C GLU A 8 -25.75 15.60 11.74
N SER A 9 -25.27 14.83 12.72
CA SER A 9 -25.78 14.83 14.11
C SER A 9 -25.15 15.91 14.99
N LEU A 10 -24.09 16.58 14.51
CA LEU A 10 -23.39 17.60 15.29
C LEU A 10 -24.12 18.95 15.16
N SER A 11 -24.17 19.67 16.27
CA SER A 11 -24.66 21.04 16.31
C SER A 11 -23.74 21.96 15.48
N PRO A 12 -24.23 23.10 14.98
CA PRO A 12 -23.41 24.08 14.27
C PRO A 12 -22.15 24.51 15.06
N VAL A 13 -22.25 24.59 16.38
CA VAL A 13 -21.14 24.96 17.28
C VAL A 13 -20.06 23.86 17.31
N GLU A 14 -20.47 22.59 17.36
CA GLU A 14 -19.53 21.47 17.32
C GLU A 14 -18.86 21.32 15.96
N LEU A 15 -19.58 21.57 14.86
CA LEU A 15 -19.02 21.63 13.52
C LEU A 15 -18.00 22.75 13.38
N GLU A 16 -18.31 23.93 13.92
CA GLU A 16 -17.40 25.08 13.93
C GLU A 16 -16.16 24.83 14.81
N TYR A 17 -16.34 24.17 15.94
CA TYR A 17 -15.23 23.73 16.80
C TYR A 17 -14.34 22.72 16.08
N ILE A 18 -14.89 21.68 15.47
CA ILE A 18 -14.14 20.70 14.67
C ILE A 18 -13.42 21.39 13.51
N HIS A 19 -14.09 22.29 12.80
CA HIS A 19 -13.49 23.08 11.73
C HIS A 19 -12.35 23.98 12.26
N SER A 20 -12.52 24.58 13.45
CA SER A 20 -11.48 25.39 14.09
C SER A 20 -10.27 24.56 14.53
N VAL A 21 -10.51 23.34 15.05
CA VAL A 21 -9.46 22.41 15.43
C VAL A 21 -8.71 21.92 14.21
N ILE A 22 -9.42 21.54 13.15
CA ILE A 22 -8.83 21.13 11.87
C ILE A 22 -8.00 22.28 11.30
N ASN A 23 -8.54 23.50 11.26
CA ASN A 23 -7.85 24.69 10.76
C ASN A 23 -6.65 25.08 11.63
N ARG A 24 -6.72 24.89 12.96
CA ARG A 24 -5.59 25.12 13.87
C ARG A 24 -4.49 24.09 13.64
N LEU A 25 -4.84 22.81 13.62
CA LEU A 25 -3.92 21.73 13.27
C LEU A 25 -3.33 21.89 11.86
N TYR A 26 -4.06 22.55 10.96
CA TYR A 26 -3.64 22.86 9.61
C TYR A 26 -2.76 24.12 9.55
N LYS A 27 -3.14 25.21 10.25
CA LYS A 27 -2.41 26.49 10.28
C LYS A 27 -1.11 26.42 11.08
N ASP A 28 -1.11 25.77 12.24
CA ASP A 28 0.08 25.60 13.07
C ASP A 28 1.15 24.71 12.36
N ASN A 29 0.73 23.99 11.31
CA ASN A 29 1.60 23.16 10.50
C ASN A 29 2.00 23.75 9.14
N VAL A 30 1.41 24.88 8.72
CA VAL A 30 1.55 25.42 7.35
C VAL A 30 2.26 26.78 7.30
N THR A 31 2.25 27.56 8.39
CA THR A 31 2.66 28.96 8.32
C THR A 31 4.18 29.22 8.42
N GLU A 32 4.96 28.30 8.92
CA GLU A 32 6.43 28.50 9.01
C GLU A 32 7.27 27.78 7.93
N GLU A 33 6.69 26.81 7.21
CA GLU A 33 7.44 25.89 6.35
C GLU A 33 7.35 26.13 4.84
N THR A 34 6.52 27.07 4.38
CA THR A 34 6.43 27.39 2.93
C THR A 34 7.71 27.95 2.35
N SER A 35 8.57 28.57 3.20
CA SER A 35 9.90 29.02 2.79
C SER A 35 10.90 27.86 2.61
N ASN A 36 10.68 26.72 3.27
CA ASN A 36 11.62 25.61 3.26
C ASN A 36 11.52 24.75 2.00
N TYR A 37 10.33 24.63 1.36
CA TYR A 37 10.19 23.87 0.12
C TYR A 37 11.03 24.44 -1.02
N ASP A 38 11.01 25.74 -1.20
CA ASP A 38 11.82 26.42 -2.22
C ASP A 38 13.32 26.36 -1.88
N ASN A 39 13.67 26.31 -0.60
CA ASN A 39 15.06 26.21 -0.13
C ASN A 39 15.58 24.77 -0.19
N LEU A 40 14.79 23.77 0.20
CA LEU A 40 15.17 22.35 0.18
C LEU A 40 15.23 21.77 -1.25
N ALA A 41 14.35 22.25 -2.13
CA ALA A 41 14.35 21.89 -3.55
C ALA A 41 15.36 22.71 -4.38
N ALA A 42 16.15 23.61 -3.76
CA ALA A 42 16.96 24.57 -4.50
C ALA A 42 18.22 23.97 -5.13
N HIS A 43 18.68 22.81 -4.70
CA HIS A 43 19.96 22.28 -5.16
C HIS A 43 19.84 20.96 -5.91
N VAL A 44 20.30 20.94 -7.14
CA VAL A 44 20.45 19.73 -7.95
C VAL A 44 21.93 19.52 -8.15
N ASP A 45 22.51 18.51 -7.51
CA ASP A 45 23.96 18.22 -7.59
C ASP A 45 24.31 17.36 -8.82
N HIS A 46 23.32 16.64 -9.33
CA HIS A 46 23.47 15.78 -10.50
C HIS A 46 22.17 15.68 -11.28
N CYS A 47 22.28 15.34 -12.55
CA CYS A 47 21.12 15.17 -13.40
C CYS A 47 20.29 13.94 -12.98
N PRO A 48 19.01 14.08 -12.58
CA PRO A 48 18.18 12.94 -12.19
C PRO A 48 17.83 11.99 -13.36
N LEU A 49 18.13 12.39 -14.62
CA LEU A 49 17.86 11.57 -15.79
C LEU A 49 19.03 10.67 -16.19
N CYS A 50 20.28 11.17 -16.09
CA CYS A 50 21.47 10.44 -16.53
C CYS A 50 22.59 10.35 -15.48
N GLY A 51 22.41 10.89 -14.27
CA GLY A 51 23.41 10.87 -13.20
C GLY A 51 24.60 11.82 -13.40
N SER A 52 24.69 12.55 -14.51
CA SER A 52 25.82 13.44 -14.81
C SER A 52 25.89 14.62 -13.84
N LYS A 53 27.08 14.92 -13.32
CA LYS A 53 27.35 16.13 -12.52
C LYS A 53 27.53 17.40 -13.35
N LYS A 54 27.58 17.28 -14.70
CA LYS A 54 27.74 18.41 -15.60
C LYS A 54 26.41 19.14 -15.82
N ILE A 55 25.94 19.84 -14.80
CA ILE A 55 24.71 20.64 -14.83
C ILE A 55 25.03 22.12 -14.65
N VAL A 56 24.29 22.97 -15.34
CA VAL A 56 24.42 24.43 -15.28
C VAL A 56 23.04 25.06 -15.08
N LYS A 57 22.98 26.19 -14.39
CA LYS A 57 21.71 26.95 -14.21
C LYS A 57 21.20 27.37 -15.60
N ASN A 58 19.89 27.19 -15.82
CA ASN A 58 19.22 27.49 -17.09
C ASN A 58 17.91 28.29 -16.84
N GLY A 59 18.07 29.45 -16.19
CA GLY A 59 16.95 30.34 -15.89
C GLY A 59 15.90 29.72 -14.96
N PHE A 60 14.72 30.30 -14.97
CA PHE A 60 13.60 29.95 -14.09
C PHE A 60 12.40 29.46 -14.90
N ASN A 61 11.57 28.63 -14.30
CA ASN A 61 10.26 28.30 -14.84
C ASN A 61 9.23 29.42 -14.55
N ARG A 62 7.98 29.25 -15.06
CA ARG A 62 6.90 30.24 -14.80
C ARG A 62 6.57 30.41 -13.30
N GLY A 63 6.85 29.41 -12.48
CA GLY A 63 6.68 29.43 -11.01
C GLY A 63 7.94 29.92 -10.27
N LYS A 64 8.83 30.65 -10.93
CA LYS A 64 10.09 31.19 -10.36
C LYS A 64 11.04 30.15 -9.78
N ARG A 65 10.89 28.87 -10.13
CA ARG A 65 11.79 27.79 -9.70
C ARG A 65 12.99 27.66 -10.64
N GLN A 66 14.18 27.49 -10.08
CA GLN A 66 15.43 27.33 -10.83
C GLN A 66 15.36 26.10 -11.74
N ARG A 67 15.76 26.26 -13.00
CA ARG A 67 15.95 25.19 -13.97
C ARG A 67 17.43 24.98 -14.18
N TYR A 68 17.78 23.76 -14.57
CA TYR A 68 19.15 23.35 -14.88
C TYR A 68 19.20 22.67 -16.24
N LEU A 69 20.27 22.93 -17.01
CA LEU A 69 20.56 22.19 -18.23
C LEU A 69 21.66 21.16 -17.94
N CYS A 70 21.39 19.90 -18.23
CA CYS A 70 22.41 18.88 -18.17
C CYS A 70 23.21 18.84 -19.47
N ARG A 71 24.51 19.11 -19.39
CA ARG A 71 25.42 19.01 -20.53
C ARG A 71 25.76 17.56 -20.93
N GLY A 72 25.43 16.57 -20.05
CA GLY A 72 25.64 15.15 -20.34
C GLY A 72 24.55 14.55 -21.23
N CYS A 73 23.30 14.91 -21.04
CA CYS A 73 22.17 14.37 -21.82
C CYS A 73 21.32 15.42 -22.54
N GLY A 74 21.66 16.70 -22.44
CA GLY A 74 20.97 17.80 -23.13
C GLY A 74 19.58 18.17 -22.54
N HIS A 75 19.10 17.46 -21.50
CA HIS A 75 17.80 17.73 -20.95
C HIS A 75 17.79 18.85 -19.90
N THR A 76 16.71 19.61 -19.89
CA THR A 76 16.44 20.56 -18.83
C THR A 76 15.76 19.87 -17.66
N VAL A 77 16.30 20.02 -16.47
CA VAL A 77 15.83 19.42 -15.23
C VAL A 77 15.54 20.49 -14.19
N SER A 78 14.76 20.13 -13.19
CA SER A 78 14.46 20.92 -12.00
C SER A 78 14.56 20.05 -10.75
N PRO A 79 14.59 20.63 -9.55
CA PRO A 79 14.59 19.85 -8.31
C PRO A 79 13.45 18.82 -8.21
N THR A 80 12.32 19.10 -8.85
CA THR A 80 11.16 18.19 -8.84
C THR A 80 11.18 17.15 -9.98
N THR A 81 12.18 17.15 -10.86
CA THR A 81 12.28 16.18 -11.96
C THR A 81 12.42 14.76 -11.41
N LYS A 82 11.61 13.83 -11.91
CA LYS A 82 11.48 12.44 -11.45
C LYS A 82 10.94 12.24 -10.03
N THR A 83 10.56 13.28 -9.32
CA THR A 83 9.88 13.14 -8.02
C THR A 83 8.37 13.01 -8.19
N ILE A 84 7.65 12.77 -7.08
CA ILE A 84 6.17 12.76 -7.09
C ILE A 84 5.56 14.08 -7.57
N PHE A 85 6.30 15.19 -7.50
CA PHE A 85 5.89 16.52 -7.98
C PHE A 85 6.14 16.73 -9.48
N SER A 86 6.87 15.83 -10.13
CA SER A 86 7.18 15.96 -11.55
C SER A 86 5.91 16.09 -12.38
N HIS A 87 5.79 17.15 -13.19
CA HIS A 87 4.59 17.44 -13.97
C HIS A 87 3.29 17.61 -13.16
N SER A 88 3.37 17.85 -11.84
CA SER A 88 2.22 18.17 -11.01
C SER A 88 1.90 19.66 -11.09
N LYS A 89 0.60 19.98 -11.21
CA LYS A 89 0.08 21.35 -11.04
C LYS A 89 -0.36 21.61 -9.59
N ILE A 90 -0.34 20.58 -8.76
CA ILE A 90 -0.73 20.63 -7.35
C ILE A 90 0.42 21.25 -6.57
N GLY A 91 0.11 22.20 -5.72
CA GLY A 91 1.09 22.88 -4.87
C GLY A 91 1.61 21.99 -3.73
N TYR A 92 2.62 22.50 -3.06
CA TYR A 92 3.25 21.77 -1.95
C TYR A 92 2.27 21.53 -0.80
N ASN A 93 1.54 22.58 -0.40
CA ASN A 93 0.63 22.51 0.74
C ASN A 93 -0.50 21.51 0.51
N GLU A 94 -1.06 21.45 -0.70
CA GLU A 94 -2.07 20.47 -1.05
C GLU A 94 -1.51 19.05 -1.03
N TRP A 95 -0.25 18.86 -1.43
CA TRP A 95 0.42 17.57 -1.32
C TRP A 95 0.62 17.16 0.14
N VAL A 96 1.09 18.07 1.00
CA VAL A 96 1.26 17.83 2.44
C VAL A 96 -0.06 17.44 3.09
N ALA A 97 -1.12 18.21 2.83
CA ALA A 97 -2.45 17.90 3.32
C ALA A 97 -2.96 16.55 2.83
N PHE A 98 -2.76 16.25 1.54
CA PHE A 98 -3.14 14.97 0.94
C PHE A 98 -2.39 13.79 1.58
N ILE A 99 -1.08 13.89 1.76
CA ILE A 99 -0.27 12.84 2.42
C ILE A 99 -0.75 12.64 3.86
N GLY A 100 -1.04 13.72 4.58
CA GLY A 100 -1.61 13.65 5.94
C GLY A 100 -2.94 12.89 5.98
N CYS A 101 -3.82 13.12 5.02
CA CYS A 101 -5.08 12.39 4.88
C CYS A 101 -4.85 10.90 4.62
N GLU A 102 -3.90 10.55 3.76
CA GLU A 102 -3.57 9.15 3.46
C GLU A 102 -2.99 8.41 4.67
N LEU A 103 -2.11 9.05 5.44
CA LEU A 103 -1.56 8.48 6.66
C LEU A 103 -2.65 8.20 7.72
N GLN A 104 -3.71 8.98 7.73
CA GLN A 104 -4.90 8.77 8.56
C GLN A 104 -5.90 7.77 7.93
N ASN A 105 -5.61 7.23 6.77
CA ASN A 105 -6.46 6.29 6.03
C ASN A 105 -7.84 6.85 5.66
N LEU A 106 -7.92 8.13 5.33
CA LEU A 106 -9.18 8.77 4.96
C LEU A 106 -9.72 8.29 3.60
N SER A 107 -11.03 8.44 3.41
CA SER A 107 -11.68 8.16 2.13
C SER A 107 -11.36 9.25 1.09
N LEU A 108 -11.53 8.96 -0.21
CA LEU A 108 -11.35 9.96 -1.27
C LEU A 108 -12.30 11.16 -1.12
N GLU A 109 -13.46 10.95 -0.52
CA GLU A 109 -14.42 12.01 -0.24
C GLU A 109 -13.89 12.97 0.82
N ALA A 110 -13.40 12.43 1.94
CA ALA A 110 -12.80 13.23 3.00
C ALA A 110 -11.54 13.97 2.51
N GLU A 111 -10.69 13.29 1.75
CA GLU A 111 -9.49 13.88 1.14
C GLU A 111 -9.87 15.06 0.21
N SER A 112 -10.90 14.89 -0.62
CA SER A 112 -11.38 15.94 -1.52
C SER A 112 -11.87 17.17 -0.77
N VAL A 113 -12.58 16.96 0.34
CA VAL A 113 -13.06 18.07 1.19
C VAL A 113 -11.90 18.79 1.89
N ILE A 114 -10.99 18.03 2.49
CA ILE A 114 -9.87 18.60 3.28
C ILE A 114 -8.87 19.33 2.37
N THR A 115 -8.54 18.75 1.21
CA THR A 115 -7.54 19.33 0.30
C THR A 115 -8.12 20.34 -0.69
N GLY A 116 -9.43 20.41 -0.85
CA GLY A 116 -10.08 21.19 -1.92
C GLY A 116 -9.88 20.62 -3.33
N LEU A 117 -9.29 19.42 -3.47
CA LEU A 117 -9.03 18.80 -4.75
C LEU A 117 -10.20 17.90 -5.19
N TYR A 118 -10.36 17.72 -6.51
CA TYR A 118 -11.35 16.77 -7.03
C TYR A 118 -10.98 15.30 -6.64
N LYS A 119 -11.99 14.47 -6.39
CA LYS A 119 -11.81 13.03 -6.05
C LYS A 119 -10.92 12.27 -7.05
N THR A 120 -11.06 12.58 -8.35
CA THR A 120 -10.19 11.99 -9.39
C THR A 120 -8.74 12.43 -9.25
N THR A 121 -8.50 13.67 -8.83
CA THR A 121 -7.16 14.18 -8.54
C THR A 121 -6.58 13.45 -7.33
N CYS A 122 -7.31 13.38 -6.21
CA CYS A 122 -6.89 12.64 -5.02
C CYS A 122 -6.58 11.17 -5.35
N PHE A 123 -7.41 10.52 -6.17
CA PHE A 123 -7.16 9.14 -6.61
C PHE A 123 -5.84 9.02 -7.39
N ASN A 124 -5.55 9.94 -8.29
CA ASN A 124 -4.30 9.95 -9.05
C ASN A 124 -3.07 10.25 -8.16
N LEU A 125 -3.20 11.17 -7.22
CA LEU A 125 -2.15 11.47 -6.24
C LEU A 125 -1.87 10.26 -5.36
N ARG A 126 -2.90 9.53 -4.92
CA ARG A 126 -2.77 8.28 -4.14
C ARG A 126 -1.94 7.25 -4.87
N HIS A 127 -2.24 6.97 -6.13
CA HIS A 127 -1.48 6.00 -6.90
C HIS A 127 -0.04 6.43 -7.13
N ARG A 128 0.18 7.72 -7.27
CA ARG A 128 1.51 8.29 -7.41
C ARG A 128 2.31 8.17 -6.12
N LEU A 129 1.72 8.53 -4.99
CA LEU A 129 2.28 8.40 -3.65
C LEU A 129 2.62 6.93 -3.33
N TYR A 130 1.66 6.02 -3.50
CA TYR A 130 1.85 4.62 -3.19
C TYR A 130 2.88 3.95 -4.09
N SER A 131 3.00 4.38 -5.34
CA SER A 131 4.05 3.91 -6.24
C SER A 131 5.44 4.35 -5.78
N ALA A 132 5.58 5.57 -5.28
CA ALA A 132 6.81 6.06 -4.69
C ALA A 132 7.19 5.28 -3.42
N ILE A 133 6.23 5.09 -2.52
CA ILE A 133 6.41 4.32 -1.28
C ILE A 133 6.81 2.86 -1.56
N SER A 134 6.18 2.20 -2.53
CA SER A 134 6.54 0.83 -2.91
C SER A 134 7.99 0.71 -3.42
N LYS A 135 8.54 1.77 -3.99
CA LYS A 135 9.95 1.80 -4.42
C LYS A 135 10.90 2.08 -3.26
N LEU A 136 10.53 2.99 -2.38
CA LEU A 136 11.32 3.33 -1.18
C LEU A 136 11.35 2.17 -0.19
N HIS A 137 10.23 1.48 -0.08
CA HIS A 137 10.08 0.38 0.88
C HIS A 137 10.84 -0.85 0.40
N LYS A 138 12.11 -0.94 0.77
CA LYS A 138 12.87 -2.18 0.65
C LYS A 138 12.31 -3.18 1.66
N THR A 139 11.83 -4.32 1.19
CA THR A 139 11.36 -5.41 2.05
C THR A 139 12.50 -5.85 2.94
N VAL A 140 12.33 -5.71 4.25
CA VAL A 140 13.32 -6.10 5.25
C VAL A 140 13.33 -7.63 5.37
N LYS A 141 14.48 -8.19 5.67
CA LYS A 141 14.60 -9.62 5.95
C LYS A 141 14.19 -9.89 7.40
N LEU A 142 13.15 -10.70 7.57
CA LEU A 142 12.64 -11.10 8.88
C LEU A 142 13.60 -12.06 9.58
N SER A 143 13.69 -11.96 10.91
CA SER A 143 14.58 -12.78 11.73
C SER A 143 14.03 -12.97 13.16
N GLY A 144 14.62 -13.89 13.90
CA GLY A 144 14.16 -14.20 15.26
C GLY A 144 12.84 -14.96 15.27
N ASN A 145 11.94 -14.59 16.16
CA ASN A 145 10.60 -15.17 16.25
C ASN A 145 9.68 -14.46 15.25
N ILE A 146 9.04 -15.21 14.36
CA ILE A 146 8.23 -14.70 13.27
C ILE A 146 6.82 -15.27 13.38
N GLU A 147 5.84 -14.42 13.68
CA GLU A 147 4.42 -14.78 13.53
C GLU A 147 4.10 -14.82 12.02
N PHE A 148 3.58 -15.96 11.55
CA PHE A 148 3.31 -16.20 10.15
C PHE A 148 1.91 -16.77 9.96
N ASP A 149 0.99 -15.98 9.42
CA ASP A 149 -0.38 -16.42 9.11
C ASP A 149 -0.91 -15.71 7.86
N PRO A 150 -1.19 -16.42 6.76
CA PRO A 150 -1.76 -15.83 5.56
C PRO A 150 -3.21 -15.35 5.81
N THR A 151 -3.58 -14.23 5.19
CA THR A 151 -4.96 -13.75 5.20
C THR A 151 -5.53 -13.66 3.78
N TYR A 152 -6.85 -13.55 3.66
CA TYR A 152 -7.53 -13.65 2.37
C TYR A 152 -8.44 -12.47 2.14
N THR A 153 -8.46 -11.98 0.91
CA THR A 153 -9.41 -10.99 0.44
C THR A 153 -10.10 -11.44 -0.85
N LYS A 154 -11.28 -10.89 -1.13
CA LYS A 154 -11.98 -11.17 -2.39
C LYS A 154 -11.24 -10.54 -3.56
N ILE A 155 -11.25 -11.21 -4.72
CA ILE A 155 -10.80 -10.60 -5.98
C ILE A 155 -11.69 -9.39 -6.27
N SER A 156 -11.06 -8.25 -6.52
CA SER A 156 -11.73 -7.04 -6.96
C SER A 156 -11.14 -6.59 -8.28
N LEU A 157 -11.97 -6.47 -9.29
CA LEU A 157 -11.64 -5.94 -10.63
C LEU A 157 -12.11 -4.50 -10.79
N LYS A 158 -12.22 -3.76 -9.69
CA LYS A 158 -12.68 -2.37 -9.68
C LYS A 158 -11.84 -1.51 -10.64
N GLY A 159 -12.51 -0.69 -11.45
CA GLY A 159 -11.86 0.12 -12.48
C GLY A 159 -11.61 -0.61 -13.81
N THR A 160 -11.91 -1.91 -13.91
CA THR A 160 -11.94 -2.61 -15.18
C THR A 160 -13.23 -2.24 -15.93
N LYS A 161 -13.11 -1.98 -17.23
CA LYS A 161 -14.27 -1.65 -18.06
C LYS A 161 -15.27 -2.82 -18.12
N PRO A 162 -16.59 -2.57 -18.19
CA PRO A 162 -17.60 -3.61 -18.18
C PRO A 162 -17.43 -4.68 -19.26
N GLU A 163 -16.99 -4.29 -20.46
CA GLU A 163 -16.71 -5.18 -21.58
C GLU A 163 -15.57 -6.17 -21.30
N ASN A 164 -14.64 -5.79 -20.43
CA ASN A 164 -13.47 -6.59 -20.04
C ASN A 164 -13.67 -7.30 -18.69
N MET A 165 -14.88 -7.23 -18.13
CA MET A 165 -15.19 -7.93 -16.89
C MET A 165 -15.62 -9.36 -17.18
N PRO A 166 -15.06 -10.37 -16.48
CA PRO A 166 -15.62 -11.71 -16.54
C PRO A 166 -17.07 -11.68 -16.07
N ARG A 167 -17.96 -12.36 -16.79
CA ARG A 167 -19.38 -12.46 -16.41
C ARG A 167 -19.49 -13.21 -15.10
N MET A 168 -19.59 -12.49 -14.02
CA MET A 168 -19.92 -13.08 -12.71
C MET A 168 -21.41 -13.38 -12.66
N SER A 169 -21.78 -14.55 -12.15
CA SER A 169 -23.18 -14.89 -11.91
C SER A 169 -23.88 -13.80 -11.10
N LYS A 170 -24.94 -13.21 -11.65
CA LYS A 170 -25.74 -12.16 -10.99
C LYS A 170 -26.53 -12.64 -9.78
N LYS A 171 -26.57 -13.96 -9.52
CA LYS A 171 -27.33 -14.51 -8.39
C LYS A 171 -26.56 -14.28 -7.09
N ARG A 172 -27.10 -13.43 -6.23
CA ARG A 172 -26.78 -13.37 -4.81
C ARG A 172 -27.19 -14.71 -4.17
N GLY A 173 -26.31 -15.67 -4.23
CA GLY A 173 -26.49 -16.99 -3.60
C GLY A 173 -25.13 -17.53 -3.24
N LYS A 174 -25.09 -18.59 -2.48
CA LYS A 174 -23.85 -19.33 -2.16
C LYS A 174 -23.05 -19.48 -3.44
N HIS A 175 -21.80 -19.03 -3.44
CA HIS A 175 -20.93 -19.16 -4.61
C HIS A 175 -20.88 -20.64 -5.01
N LYS A 176 -21.46 -20.94 -6.15
CA LYS A 176 -21.40 -22.27 -6.74
C LYS A 176 -20.31 -22.26 -7.80
N SER A 177 -19.54 -23.31 -7.90
CA SER A 177 -18.69 -23.57 -9.06
C SER A 177 -19.58 -23.67 -10.32
N VAL A 178 -18.98 -23.57 -11.50
CA VAL A 178 -19.69 -23.80 -12.77
C VAL A 178 -20.40 -25.16 -12.78
N PHE A 179 -19.86 -26.14 -12.07
CA PHE A 179 -20.46 -27.48 -11.89
C PHE A 179 -21.53 -27.56 -10.79
N GLY A 180 -22.04 -26.43 -10.32
CA GLY A 180 -23.11 -26.38 -9.33
C GLY A 180 -22.71 -26.73 -7.88
N LYS A 181 -21.44 -27.11 -7.62
CA LYS A 181 -20.96 -27.40 -6.28
C LYS A 181 -20.78 -26.12 -5.47
N SER A 182 -21.16 -26.14 -4.19
CA SER A 182 -20.92 -25.03 -3.28
C SER A 182 -19.43 -24.84 -3.06
N LEU A 183 -18.91 -23.64 -3.30
CA LEU A 183 -17.52 -23.28 -2.96
C LEU A 183 -17.45 -23.05 -1.45
N THR A 184 -17.01 -24.06 -0.73
CA THR A 184 -16.76 -24.01 0.71
C THR A 184 -15.28 -23.68 0.96
N GLY A 185 -14.99 -22.91 2.00
CA GLY A 185 -13.61 -22.61 2.37
C GLY A 185 -12.95 -21.51 1.54
N VAL A 186 -11.63 -21.62 1.37
CA VAL A 186 -10.80 -20.69 0.59
C VAL A 186 -10.74 -21.15 -0.86
N SER A 187 -11.51 -20.51 -1.72
CA SER A 187 -11.56 -20.81 -3.16
C SER A 187 -10.60 -19.91 -3.96
N HIS A 188 -10.32 -20.28 -5.22
CA HIS A 188 -9.54 -19.47 -6.16
C HIS A 188 -10.13 -18.08 -6.46
N HIS A 189 -11.34 -17.77 -5.98
CA HIS A 189 -11.91 -16.42 -6.00
C HIS A 189 -11.42 -15.52 -4.86
N LYS A 190 -10.50 -15.99 -4.03
CA LYS A 190 -9.84 -15.19 -2.99
C LYS A 190 -8.35 -15.04 -3.31
N VAL A 191 -7.83 -13.88 -2.97
CA VAL A 191 -6.40 -13.56 -3.05
C VAL A 191 -5.79 -13.92 -1.70
N CYS A 192 -4.77 -14.76 -1.72
CA CYS A 192 -3.93 -15.05 -0.56
C CYS A 192 -2.93 -13.91 -0.38
N ILE A 193 -2.93 -13.29 0.79
CA ILE A 193 -1.94 -12.29 1.22
C ILE A 193 -1.06 -12.97 2.25
N ILE A 194 0.21 -13.15 1.92
CA ILE A 194 1.23 -13.67 2.83
C ILE A 194 1.52 -12.57 3.85
N SER A 195 1.28 -12.85 5.11
CA SER A 195 1.48 -11.93 6.22
C SER A 195 2.46 -12.54 7.21
N ALA A 196 3.48 -11.79 7.58
CA ALA A 196 4.42 -12.18 8.63
C ALA A 196 4.95 -10.95 9.35
N ILE A 197 5.20 -11.08 10.65
CA ILE A 197 5.81 -10.04 11.48
C ILE A 197 6.84 -10.69 12.40
N ASP A 198 8.02 -10.07 12.53
CA ASP A 198 9.04 -10.57 13.44
C ASP A 198 9.03 -9.84 14.80
N GLU A 199 9.84 -10.32 15.74
CA GLU A 199 9.96 -9.76 17.09
C GLU A 199 10.52 -8.33 17.12
N TYR A 200 11.02 -7.82 15.99
CA TYR A 200 11.51 -6.46 15.82
C TYR A 200 10.48 -5.55 15.12
N ASP A 201 9.22 -5.97 15.03
CA ASP A 201 8.13 -5.27 14.34
C ASP A 201 8.36 -5.06 12.83
N ASN A 202 9.26 -5.83 12.20
CA ASN A 202 9.37 -5.81 10.75
C ASN A 202 8.21 -6.59 10.14
N LEU A 203 7.40 -5.89 9.36
CA LEU A 203 6.19 -6.42 8.74
C LEU A 203 6.45 -6.80 7.28
N PHE A 204 6.01 -8.00 6.91
CA PHE A 204 6.04 -8.51 5.54
C PHE A 204 4.63 -8.78 5.05
N LEU A 205 4.22 -8.09 3.97
CA LEU A 205 2.92 -8.26 3.33
C LEU A 205 3.11 -8.41 1.83
N LYS A 206 2.83 -9.58 1.27
CA LYS A 206 2.94 -9.81 -0.18
C LYS A 206 1.76 -10.64 -0.71
N ILE A 207 1.37 -10.37 -1.94
CA ILE A 207 0.39 -11.19 -2.64
C ILE A 207 1.04 -12.54 -2.98
N GLY A 208 0.50 -13.63 -2.44
CA GLY A 208 0.97 -15.00 -2.70
C GLY A 208 0.44 -15.56 -4.01
N GLY A 209 -0.88 -15.52 -4.16
CA GLY A 209 -1.57 -16.13 -5.29
C GLY A 209 -3.08 -16.13 -5.11
N LEU A 210 -3.79 -17.01 -5.82
CA LEU A 210 -5.21 -17.25 -5.67
C LEU A 210 -5.47 -18.52 -4.87
N GLY A 211 -6.57 -18.51 -4.11
CA GLY A 211 -7.03 -19.67 -3.36
C GLY A 211 -6.30 -19.87 -2.04
N GLU A 212 -6.28 -21.11 -1.62
CA GLU A 212 -5.62 -21.55 -0.40
C GLU A 212 -4.11 -21.39 -0.52
N GLU A 213 -3.45 -21.15 0.59
CA GLU A 213 -2.00 -21.02 0.63
C GLU A 213 -1.29 -22.32 0.20
N SER A 214 -0.19 -22.15 -0.50
CA SER A 214 0.70 -23.25 -0.88
C SER A 214 2.14 -22.93 -0.53
N GLU A 215 2.93 -24.00 -0.32
CA GLU A 215 4.36 -23.85 -0.10
C GLU A 215 5.05 -23.08 -1.22
N GLU A 216 4.61 -23.25 -2.46
CA GLU A 216 5.17 -22.56 -3.62
C GLU A 216 4.97 -21.03 -3.54
N MET A 217 3.81 -20.58 -3.04
CA MET A 217 3.55 -19.16 -2.81
C MET A 217 4.55 -18.56 -1.83
N PHE A 218 4.89 -19.30 -0.77
CA PHE A 218 5.85 -18.86 0.25
C PHE A 218 7.29 -18.90 -0.25
N ASN A 219 7.66 -19.93 -0.99
CA ASN A 219 9.02 -20.11 -1.50
C ASN A 219 9.47 -19.00 -2.46
N LYS A 220 8.54 -18.34 -3.17
CA LYS A 220 8.81 -17.11 -3.95
C LYS A 220 9.49 -16.03 -3.13
N TYR A 221 9.23 -16.02 -1.83
CA TYR A 221 9.68 -14.98 -0.90
C TYR A 221 10.67 -15.48 0.15
N SER A 222 11.17 -16.70 0.03
CA SER A 222 12.08 -17.34 1.01
C SER A 222 13.31 -16.50 1.35
N LYS A 223 13.84 -15.73 0.39
CA LYS A 223 14.99 -14.82 0.59
C LYS A 223 14.77 -13.74 1.66
N TYR A 224 13.51 -13.43 1.99
CA TYR A 224 13.15 -12.45 3.01
C TYR A 224 13.03 -13.03 4.41
N PHE A 225 13.31 -14.31 4.59
CA PHE A 225 13.27 -14.99 5.88
C PHE A 225 14.66 -15.50 6.22
N SER A 226 15.07 -15.30 7.48
CA SER A 226 16.38 -15.81 7.96
C SER A 226 16.29 -17.30 8.25
N ARG A 227 17.31 -18.08 7.86
CA ARG A 227 17.35 -19.56 8.01
C ARG A 227 17.41 -19.89 9.48
N LYS A 228 17.51 -19.42 10.45
CA LYS A 228 17.53 -19.85 11.86
C LYS A 228 16.34 -19.31 12.65
N SER A 229 15.41 -18.67 11.97
CA SER A 229 14.22 -18.09 12.59
C SER A 229 13.29 -19.18 13.13
N LEU A 230 12.48 -18.81 14.08
CA LEU A 230 11.36 -19.60 14.57
C LEU A 230 10.07 -19.08 13.90
N ILE A 231 9.40 -19.95 13.18
CA ILE A 231 8.08 -19.64 12.59
C ILE A 231 7.01 -20.06 13.59
N ILE A 232 6.23 -19.10 14.04
CA ILE A 232 5.05 -19.28 14.89
C ILE A 232 3.83 -19.23 13.98
N SER A 233 3.06 -20.31 13.93
CA SER A 233 1.90 -20.39 13.02
C SER A 233 0.82 -21.31 13.57
N ASP A 234 -0.35 -21.29 12.92
CA ASP A 234 -1.32 -22.37 13.07
C ASP A 234 -0.84 -23.66 12.34
N ASP A 235 -1.52 -24.78 12.62
CA ASP A 235 -1.13 -26.10 12.12
C ASP A 235 -1.50 -26.31 10.65
N LYS A 236 -0.81 -25.55 9.74
CA LYS A 236 -0.99 -25.67 8.29
C LYS A 236 0.19 -26.35 7.61
N PRO A 237 -0.05 -27.44 6.84
CA PRO A 237 1.02 -28.19 6.18
C PRO A 237 1.93 -27.32 5.29
N ALA A 238 1.34 -26.36 4.56
CA ALA A 238 2.10 -25.47 3.67
C ALA A 238 3.16 -24.64 4.42
N ILE A 239 2.81 -24.15 5.63
CA ILE A 239 3.74 -23.34 6.44
C ILE A 239 4.84 -24.23 7.03
N ARG A 240 4.48 -25.42 7.54
CA ARG A 240 5.45 -26.38 8.08
C ARG A 240 6.47 -26.80 7.02
N ASN A 241 6.01 -27.14 5.81
CA ASN A 241 6.88 -27.52 4.70
C ASN A 241 7.81 -26.36 4.28
N PHE A 242 7.28 -25.13 4.23
CA PHE A 242 8.07 -23.92 3.96
C PHE A 242 9.19 -23.73 5.01
N ALA A 243 8.85 -23.84 6.30
CA ALA A 243 9.83 -23.70 7.39
C ALA A 243 10.91 -24.79 7.29
N LEU A 244 10.52 -26.04 7.12
CA LEU A 244 11.44 -27.18 7.00
C LEU A 244 12.40 -27.03 5.81
N ARG A 245 11.88 -26.71 4.62
CA ARG A 245 12.69 -26.55 3.41
C ARG A 245 13.70 -25.42 3.54
N ASN A 246 13.35 -24.37 4.25
CA ASN A 246 14.21 -23.19 4.44
C ASN A 246 15.06 -23.25 5.72
N LYS A 247 15.12 -24.42 6.39
CA LYS A 247 15.92 -24.66 7.61
C LYS A 247 15.56 -23.71 8.76
N MET A 248 14.28 -23.42 8.91
CA MET A 248 13.70 -22.67 10.02
C MET A 248 13.06 -23.63 11.02
N ARG A 249 12.99 -23.22 12.28
CA ARG A 249 12.24 -23.94 13.31
C ARG A 249 10.76 -23.59 13.21
N SER A 250 9.90 -24.47 13.69
CA SER A 250 8.45 -24.21 13.74
C SER A 250 7.95 -24.41 15.16
N ASP A 251 7.15 -23.45 15.62
CA ASP A 251 6.36 -23.55 16.83
C ASP A 251 4.89 -23.37 16.44
N VAL A 252 4.10 -24.40 16.64
CA VAL A 252 2.75 -24.50 16.06
C VAL A 252 1.70 -24.40 17.14
N ILE A 253 0.70 -23.54 16.92
CA ILE A 253 -0.47 -23.45 17.77
C ILE A 253 -1.35 -24.70 17.55
N PRO A 254 -1.51 -25.56 18.55
CA PRO A 254 -2.23 -26.80 18.37
C PRO A 254 -3.73 -26.58 18.25
N SER A 255 -4.38 -27.47 17.49
CA SER A 255 -5.83 -27.54 17.42
C SER A 255 -6.30 -28.82 18.14
N ILE A 256 -7.08 -28.67 19.20
CA ILE A 256 -7.59 -29.79 20.03
C ILE A 256 -9.11 -29.79 19.90
N GLY A 257 -9.65 -30.97 19.49
CA GLY A 257 -11.11 -31.12 19.35
C GLY A 257 -11.76 -30.14 18.36
N GLY A 258 -11.02 -29.73 17.32
CA GLY A 258 -11.48 -28.78 16.30
C GLY A 258 -11.45 -27.32 16.75
N LYS A 259 -10.89 -27.01 17.91
CA LYS A 259 -10.65 -25.63 18.39
C LYS A 259 -9.16 -25.35 18.41
N THR A 260 -8.74 -24.30 17.73
CA THR A 260 -7.37 -23.79 17.78
C THR A 260 -7.15 -23.10 19.12
N LEU A 261 -6.06 -23.42 19.79
CA LEU A 261 -5.65 -22.74 21.03
C LEU A 261 -5.17 -21.32 20.74
N PHE A 262 -4.95 -20.54 21.80
CA PHE A 262 -4.48 -19.14 21.66
C PHE A 262 -2.96 -19.04 21.65
N THR A 263 -2.27 -20.01 22.21
CA THR A 263 -0.82 -20.04 22.35
C THR A 263 -0.25 -21.39 21.98
N THR A 264 1.02 -21.38 21.59
CA THR A 264 1.83 -22.60 21.41
C THR A 264 2.20 -23.18 22.77
N PRO A 265 2.74 -24.40 22.82
CA PRO A 265 3.32 -24.97 24.04
C PRO A 265 4.45 -24.12 24.64
N GLU A 266 5.20 -23.38 23.82
CA GLU A 266 6.26 -22.46 24.24
C GLU A 266 5.74 -21.09 24.70
N GLY A 267 4.42 -20.86 24.67
CA GLY A 267 3.76 -19.62 25.10
C GLY A 267 3.69 -18.54 24.02
N ASN A 268 4.10 -18.81 22.78
CA ASN A 268 3.99 -17.87 21.68
C ASN A 268 2.53 -17.75 21.19
N SER A 269 2.17 -16.60 20.60
CA SER A 269 0.84 -16.33 20.07
C SER A 269 0.92 -15.73 18.65
N LEU A 270 -0.25 -15.59 17.99
CA LEU A 270 -0.41 -14.88 16.72
C LEU A 270 -1.13 -13.53 16.91
N SER A 271 -0.97 -12.90 18.06
CA SER A 271 -1.71 -11.67 18.38
C SER A 271 -1.33 -10.50 17.48
N SER A 272 -0.04 -10.31 17.20
CA SER A 272 0.46 -9.20 16.38
C SER A 272 0.01 -9.35 14.93
N ILE A 273 0.09 -10.55 14.36
CA ILE A 273 -0.34 -10.78 12.98
C ILE A 273 -1.87 -10.68 12.84
N ASN A 274 -2.64 -11.06 13.86
CA ASN A 274 -4.09 -10.90 13.87
C ASN A 274 -4.51 -9.42 13.89
N GLU A 275 -3.78 -8.56 14.62
CA GLU A 275 -3.97 -7.11 14.55
C GLU A 275 -3.75 -6.59 13.12
N ILE A 276 -2.68 -7.04 12.46
CA ILE A 276 -2.39 -6.69 11.07
C ILE A 276 -3.50 -7.14 10.11
N HIS A 277 -4.07 -8.33 10.31
CA HIS A 277 -5.23 -8.78 9.54
C HIS A 277 -6.44 -7.87 9.72
N GLY A 278 -6.67 -7.37 10.92
CA GLY A 278 -7.67 -6.35 11.22
C GLY A 278 -7.39 -5.06 10.45
N GLU A 279 -6.13 -4.58 10.45
CA GLU A 279 -5.72 -3.38 9.71
C GLU A 279 -5.90 -3.55 8.19
N ILE A 280 -5.54 -4.70 7.61
CA ILE A 280 -5.74 -5.00 6.17
C ILE A 280 -7.23 -4.94 5.81
N LYS A 281 -8.09 -5.59 6.62
CA LYS A 281 -9.55 -5.59 6.41
C LYS A 281 -10.12 -4.18 6.53
N SER A 282 -9.66 -3.40 7.50
CA SER A 282 -10.04 -2.01 7.72
C SER A 282 -9.61 -1.11 6.55
N LEU A 283 -8.38 -1.27 6.05
CA LEU A 283 -7.87 -0.55 4.88
C LEU A 283 -8.75 -0.82 3.66
N ILE A 284 -9.02 -2.09 3.36
CA ILE A 284 -9.85 -2.48 2.20
C ILE A 284 -11.27 -1.92 2.33
N LYS A 285 -11.84 -1.95 3.53
CA LYS A 285 -13.18 -1.41 3.83
C LYS A 285 -13.24 0.11 3.67
N ALA A 286 -12.26 0.85 4.23
CA ALA A 286 -12.19 2.31 4.15
C ALA A 286 -12.05 2.83 2.72
N LYS A 287 -11.39 2.06 1.86
CA LYS A 287 -11.24 2.39 0.43
C LYS A 287 -12.36 1.79 -0.46
N HIS A 288 -13.44 1.27 0.15
CA HIS A 288 -14.58 0.64 -0.55
C HIS A 288 -14.18 -0.48 -1.53
N GLY A 289 -13.15 -1.23 -1.19
CA GLY A 289 -12.55 -2.26 -2.04
C GLY A 289 -11.39 -1.73 -2.88
N ILE A 290 -10.38 -2.56 -3.05
CA ILE A 290 -9.14 -2.24 -3.76
C ILE A 290 -9.00 -3.22 -4.93
N SER A 291 -8.78 -2.69 -6.14
CA SER A 291 -8.50 -3.53 -7.30
C SER A 291 -7.25 -4.37 -7.06
N ILE A 292 -7.30 -5.64 -7.46
CA ILE A 292 -6.15 -6.55 -7.35
C ILE A 292 -4.90 -5.99 -8.06
N ARG A 293 -5.09 -5.22 -9.13
CA ARG A 293 -4.02 -4.53 -9.86
C ARG A 293 -3.17 -3.63 -8.97
N HIS A 294 -3.79 -3.04 -7.98
CA HIS A 294 -3.15 -2.05 -7.09
C HIS A 294 -2.92 -2.57 -5.67
N LEU A 295 -3.46 -3.75 -5.34
CA LEU A 295 -3.48 -4.28 -3.98
C LEU A 295 -2.09 -4.29 -3.33
N GLN A 296 -1.05 -4.73 -4.04
CA GLN A 296 0.31 -4.77 -3.49
C GLN A 296 0.80 -3.39 -3.03
N ARG A 297 0.50 -2.32 -3.76
CA ARG A 297 0.90 -0.96 -3.36
C ARG A 297 0.20 -0.49 -2.10
N TYR A 298 -1.06 -0.88 -1.90
CA TYR A 298 -1.78 -0.59 -0.66
C TYR A 298 -1.21 -1.39 0.52
N LEU A 299 -0.77 -2.62 0.31
CA LEU A 299 -0.08 -3.41 1.31
C LEU A 299 1.29 -2.79 1.66
N ASP A 300 2.08 -2.39 0.67
CA ASP A 300 3.35 -1.70 0.87
C ASP A 300 3.16 -0.37 1.63
N PHE A 301 2.08 0.37 1.34
CA PHE A 301 1.71 1.56 2.10
C PHE A 301 1.35 1.24 3.55
N LEU A 302 0.64 0.15 3.82
CA LEU A 302 0.32 -0.27 5.18
C LEU A 302 1.59 -0.60 5.97
N VAL A 303 2.53 -1.34 5.37
CA VAL A 303 3.85 -1.65 5.97
C VAL A 303 4.62 -0.35 6.29
N PHE A 304 4.67 0.57 5.33
CA PHE A 304 5.31 1.87 5.52
C PHE A 304 4.67 2.66 6.67
N ARG A 305 3.33 2.75 6.71
CA ARG A 305 2.58 3.44 7.76
C ARG A 305 2.82 2.83 9.15
N LYS A 306 2.87 1.49 9.24
CA LYS A 306 3.17 0.81 10.51
C LYS A 306 4.58 1.14 10.99
N LYS A 307 5.56 1.09 10.10
CA LYS A 307 6.95 1.45 10.42
C LYS A 307 7.08 2.88 10.93
N LEU A 308 6.33 3.83 10.37
CA LEU A 308 6.32 5.21 10.84
C LEU A 308 5.84 5.35 12.28
N LYS A 309 4.84 4.58 12.71
CA LYS A 309 4.33 4.61 14.08
C LYS A 309 5.41 4.26 15.11
N TYR A 310 6.39 3.43 14.75
CA TYR A 310 7.42 2.95 15.65
C TYR A 310 8.73 3.75 15.59
N THR A 311 9.02 4.42 14.49
CA THR A 311 10.35 5.00 14.26
C THR A 311 10.47 6.43 14.75
N VAL A 312 9.35 7.17 14.95
CA VAL A 312 9.43 8.63 15.17
C VAL A 312 8.37 9.11 16.16
N ARG A 313 8.78 9.88 17.17
CA ARG A 313 7.88 10.71 17.97
C ARG A 313 7.12 11.65 17.02
N MET A 314 5.82 11.81 17.23
CA MET A 314 4.87 12.43 16.29
C MET A 314 5.24 13.82 15.70
N LYS A 315 6.27 14.49 16.22
CA LYS A 315 6.69 15.82 15.78
C LYS A 315 7.74 15.77 14.66
N ASP A 316 8.62 14.78 14.66
CA ASP A 316 9.77 14.70 13.74
C ASP A 316 9.47 13.83 12.49
N TRP A 317 8.46 12.95 12.55
CA TRP A 317 8.12 12.05 11.45
C TRP A 317 7.61 12.76 10.19
N ARG A 318 6.98 13.93 10.36
CA ARG A 318 6.44 14.68 9.23
C ARG A 318 7.55 15.10 8.30
N ASP A 319 8.59 15.71 8.83
CA ASP A 319 9.66 16.30 8.03
C ASP A 319 10.50 15.23 7.33
N LEU A 320 10.96 14.22 8.04
CA LEU A 320 11.74 13.12 7.46
C LEU A 320 10.92 12.31 6.45
N THR A 321 9.68 11.98 6.77
CA THR A 321 8.80 11.20 5.88
C THR A 321 8.42 11.99 4.64
N TYR A 322 8.12 13.28 4.79
CA TYR A 322 7.81 14.13 3.65
C TYR A 322 9.03 14.29 2.75
N MET A 323 10.21 14.48 3.31
CA MET A 323 11.45 14.58 2.55
C MET A 323 11.71 13.31 1.74
N ASP A 324 11.67 12.15 2.36
CA ASP A 324 11.90 10.86 1.69
C ASP A 324 10.88 10.60 0.58
N ILE A 325 9.60 10.87 0.83
CA ILE A 325 8.54 10.69 -0.16
C ILE A 325 8.66 11.72 -1.28
N MET A 326 8.95 12.98 -0.93
CA MET A 326 8.99 14.08 -1.90
C MET A 326 10.12 13.94 -2.90
N PHE A 327 11.27 13.41 -2.47
CA PHE A 327 12.43 13.20 -3.36
C PHE A 327 12.50 11.81 -3.96
N SER A 328 11.55 10.92 -3.63
CA SER A 328 11.47 9.62 -4.26
C SER A 328 10.98 9.71 -5.71
N GLU A 329 11.55 8.90 -6.57
CA GLU A 329 11.05 8.76 -7.93
C GLU A 329 9.64 8.16 -7.93
N PRO A 330 8.64 8.77 -8.58
CA PRO A 330 7.38 8.11 -8.80
C PRO A 330 7.63 6.87 -9.66
N GLY A 331 7.02 5.75 -9.29
CA GLY A 331 7.17 4.51 -10.03
C GLY A 331 6.77 4.65 -11.48
N PHE A 332 5.69 5.41 -11.74
CA PHE A 332 5.05 5.48 -13.05
C PHE A 332 4.30 6.79 -13.18
N LEU A 333 4.14 7.28 -14.40
CA LEU A 333 3.15 8.30 -14.72
C LEU A 333 1.75 7.73 -14.48
N THR A 334 0.76 8.57 -14.22
CA THR A 334 -0.60 8.15 -13.89
C THR A 334 -1.20 7.17 -14.90
N LYS A 335 -0.98 7.39 -16.21
CA LYS A 335 -1.41 6.48 -17.27
C LYS A 335 -0.76 5.10 -17.16
N ASP A 336 0.50 5.04 -16.75
CA ASP A 336 1.24 3.78 -16.64
C ASP A 336 0.81 2.99 -15.41
N THR A 337 0.33 3.66 -14.34
CA THR A 337 -0.19 2.97 -13.16
C THR A 337 -1.49 2.23 -13.43
N CYS A 338 -2.32 2.73 -14.34
CA CYS A 338 -3.58 2.09 -14.73
C CYS A 338 -3.38 0.92 -15.68
N CYS A 339 -2.27 0.91 -16.44
CA CYS A 339 -1.95 -0.09 -17.45
C CYS A 339 -0.98 -1.18 -16.95
N GLN A 340 -0.66 -1.20 -15.65
CA GLN A 340 0.19 -2.25 -15.09
C GLN A 340 -0.44 -3.63 -15.25
N PRO A 341 0.35 -4.68 -15.53
CA PRO A 341 -0.15 -6.05 -15.54
C PRO A 341 -0.71 -6.43 -14.17
N LEU A 342 -1.56 -7.43 -14.13
CA LEU A 342 -2.03 -7.97 -12.87
C LEU A 342 -0.85 -8.63 -12.13
N PRO A 343 -0.78 -8.49 -10.80
CA PRO A 343 0.30 -9.08 -10.01
C PRO A 343 0.25 -10.60 -9.97
N ILE A 344 -0.90 -11.19 -10.29
CA ILE A 344 -1.14 -12.64 -10.37
C ILE A 344 -2.07 -12.93 -11.53
N SER A 345 -1.92 -14.10 -12.14
CA SER A 345 -2.86 -14.60 -13.14
C SER A 345 -4.23 -14.84 -12.51
N LEU A 346 -5.29 -14.43 -13.18
CA LEU A 346 -6.67 -14.72 -12.77
C LEU A 346 -7.24 -15.95 -13.50
N PHE A 347 -6.43 -16.63 -14.28
CA PHE A 347 -6.86 -17.76 -15.09
C PHE A 347 -7.52 -18.87 -14.24
N GLU A 348 -6.94 -19.21 -13.10
CA GLU A 348 -7.47 -20.23 -12.19
C GLU A 348 -8.85 -19.88 -11.60
N ALA A 349 -9.16 -18.58 -11.46
CA ALA A 349 -10.44 -18.14 -10.96
C ALA A 349 -11.51 -18.00 -12.05
N TYR A 350 -11.08 -17.74 -13.29
CA TYR A 350 -11.97 -17.33 -14.37
C TYR A 350 -11.75 -18.07 -15.69
N HIS A 351 -10.93 -19.12 -15.74
CA HIS A 351 -10.67 -19.91 -16.95
C HIS A 351 -11.95 -20.46 -17.61
N GLU A 352 -12.99 -20.66 -16.81
CA GLU A 352 -14.30 -21.16 -17.26
C GLU A 352 -15.14 -20.10 -18.00
N TYR A 353 -14.73 -18.80 -17.96
CA TYR A 353 -15.60 -17.71 -18.39
C TYR A 353 -15.23 -17.03 -19.71
N ASN A 354 -14.08 -17.24 -20.28
CA ASN A 354 -13.74 -16.86 -21.65
C ASN A 354 -12.23 -16.66 -21.89
N TYR A 355 -11.68 -17.45 -22.76
CA TYR A 355 -10.30 -17.33 -23.24
C TYR A 355 -9.98 -15.98 -23.91
N GLY A 356 -11.00 -15.26 -24.43
CA GLY A 356 -10.82 -14.03 -25.19
C GLY A 356 -10.60 -12.77 -24.36
N ILE A 357 -11.04 -12.74 -23.09
CA ILE A 357 -11.01 -11.52 -22.27
C ILE A 357 -9.66 -11.36 -21.56
N PHE A 358 -8.95 -12.45 -21.30
CA PHE A 358 -7.70 -12.42 -20.53
C PHE A 358 -6.44 -12.18 -21.36
N SER A 359 -6.49 -12.29 -22.68
CA SER A 359 -5.37 -11.93 -23.56
C SER A 359 -5.02 -10.43 -23.53
N PHE A 360 -5.92 -9.58 -23.03
CA PHE A 360 -5.71 -8.14 -22.86
C PHE A 360 -5.32 -7.71 -21.44
N ILE A 361 -5.23 -8.66 -20.50
CA ILE A 361 -4.97 -8.39 -19.09
C ILE A 361 -3.54 -8.82 -18.67
N ASN A 362 -2.84 -9.53 -19.56
CA ASN A 362 -1.43 -9.91 -19.38
C ASN A 362 -0.46 -8.80 -19.79
#